data_68a1bc4da3fe38acb459d849b0708cca
#
_entry.id   68a1bc4da3fe38acb459d849b0708cca
#
_cell.length_a   1.000
_cell.length_b   1.000
_cell.length_c   1.000
_cell.angle_alpha   90.00
_cell.angle_beta   90.00
_cell.angle_gamma   90.00
#
_symmetry.space_group_name_H-M   'P 1'
#
loop_
_entity.id
_entity.type
_entity.pdbx_description
1 polymer ?
#
loop_
_entity_poly.entity_id
_entity_poly.type
_entity_poly.pdbx_seq_one_letter_code
_entity_poly.pdbx_strand_id
1 'polypeptide(L)'
;MRSFMTVTVFGLLASSPAFANDDALVADAQAILQTFKTQGKINKFLTTASGYAVFPTIAKGGLIVGGAGGDGVLFVGGKPVGTANMGQASIGLQLGGQTYSEIIFFENPSTLSDFKNNHFQLDAQATAVAISAGASADANYTRGVAVVTMTKAGLMGEASVGGQKFTFHPFTGSAAKH
;
A
#
# COMPACT_ATOMS: atom_id res chain seq x y z
N MET A 1 49.10 26.65 -35.54
CA MET A 1 47.73 26.76 -35.05
C MET A 1 47.19 25.37 -34.80
N ARG A 2 47.12 24.93 -33.55
CA ARG A 2 46.60 23.62 -33.15
C ARG A 2 45.22 23.86 -32.52
N SER A 3 44.16 23.40 -33.20
CA SER A 3 42.78 23.48 -32.74
C SER A 3 42.52 22.34 -31.77
N PHE A 4 42.23 22.69 -30.52
CA PHE A 4 41.75 21.72 -29.49
C PHE A 4 40.24 21.56 -29.64
N MET A 5 39.82 20.36 -30.05
CA MET A 5 38.42 19.96 -30.14
C MET A 5 38.00 19.41 -28.77
N THR A 6 37.23 20.20 -28.02
CA THR A 6 36.67 19.79 -26.73
C THR A 6 35.47 18.86 -26.98
N VAL A 7 35.63 17.59 -26.69
CA VAL A 7 34.53 16.62 -26.69
C VAL A 7 33.74 16.74 -25.36
N THR A 8 32.59 17.32 -25.42
CA THR A 8 31.64 17.33 -24.28
C THR A 8 30.89 16.00 -24.24
N VAL A 9 31.27 15.13 -23.30
CA VAL A 9 30.54 13.89 -23.05
C VAL A 9 29.25 14.25 -22.28
N PHE A 10 28.13 14.20 -22.97
CA PHE A 10 26.81 14.29 -22.36
C PHE A 10 26.50 12.94 -21.70
N GLY A 11 26.70 12.85 -20.40
CA GLY A 11 26.32 11.66 -19.61
C GLY A 11 24.82 11.52 -19.58
N LEU A 12 24.29 10.59 -20.38
CA LEU A 12 22.88 10.17 -20.30
C LEU A 12 22.72 9.37 -19.00
N LEU A 13 22.15 9.99 -17.96
CA LEU A 13 21.71 9.27 -16.75
C LEU A 13 20.51 8.41 -17.16
N ALA A 14 20.78 7.17 -17.53
CA ALA A 14 19.74 6.15 -17.67
C ALA A 14 19.18 5.85 -16.27
N SER A 15 17.99 6.38 -15.98
CA SER A 15 17.21 5.95 -14.81
C SER A 15 16.93 4.45 -14.95
N SER A 16 17.34 3.66 -13.97
CA SER A 16 17.09 2.23 -13.94
C SER A 16 15.57 1.97 -13.95
N PRO A 17 15.06 0.99 -14.70
CA PRO A 17 13.63 0.73 -14.84
C PRO A 17 12.90 0.44 -13.49
N ALA A 18 13.62 -0.01 -12.48
CA ALA A 18 13.09 -0.23 -11.14
C ALA A 18 12.61 1.07 -10.47
N PHE A 19 13.36 2.17 -10.57
CA PHE A 19 12.97 3.45 -9.99
C PHE A 19 11.74 4.07 -10.67
N ALA A 20 11.60 3.90 -11.99
CA ALA A 20 10.42 4.40 -12.70
C ALA A 20 9.13 3.67 -12.29
N ASN A 21 9.23 2.38 -11.93
CA ASN A 21 8.10 1.58 -11.45
C ASN A 21 7.69 1.98 -10.01
N ASP A 22 8.67 2.26 -9.15
CA ASP A 22 8.41 2.70 -7.77
C ASP A 22 7.77 4.09 -7.74
N ASP A 23 8.23 5.03 -8.58
CA ASP A 23 7.65 6.37 -8.68
C ASP A 23 6.19 6.32 -9.17
N ALA A 24 5.86 5.47 -10.13
CA ALA A 24 4.49 5.27 -10.60
C ALA A 24 3.60 4.68 -9.49
N LEU A 25 4.10 3.69 -8.74
CA LEU A 25 3.38 3.10 -7.62
C LEU A 25 3.14 4.12 -6.49
N VAL A 26 4.12 4.97 -6.20
CA VAL A 26 3.98 6.06 -5.22
C VAL A 26 2.89 7.05 -5.67
N ALA A 27 2.86 7.43 -6.94
CA ALA A 27 1.84 8.32 -7.48
C ALA A 27 0.43 7.71 -7.38
N ASP A 28 0.29 6.44 -7.72
CA ASP A 28 -0.98 5.70 -7.59
C ASP A 28 -1.43 5.60 -6.14
N ALA A 29 -0.52 5.29 -5.22
CA ALA A 29 -0.80 5.22 -3.79
C ALA A 29 -1.25 6.59 -3.24
N GLN A 30 -0.63 7.68 -3.66
CA GLN A 30 -1.02 9.03 -3.27
C GLN A 30 -2.41 9.41 -3.81
N ALA A 31 -2.71 9.06 -5.06
CA ALA A 31 -4.02 9.31 -5.67
C ALA A 31 -5.14 8.56 -4.93
N ILE A 32 -4.92 7.29 -4.61
CA ILE A 32 -5.86 6.49 -3.82
C ILE A 32 -6.00 7.05 -2.39
N LEU A 33 -4.92 7.45 -1.75
CA LEU A 33 -4.97 8.08 -0.43
C LEU A 33 -5.85 9.34 -0.43
N GLN A 34 -5.77 10.18 -1.47
CA GLN A 34 -6.67 11.34 -1.61
C GLN A 34 -8.13 10.91 -1.79
N THR A 35 -8.40 9.86 -2.55
CA THR A 35 -9.76 9.32 -2.70
C THR A 35 -10.32 8.86 -1.36
N PHE A 36 -9.55 8.14 -0.54
CA PHE A 36 -9.95 7.74 0.80
C PHE A 36 -10.19 8.93 1.74
N LYS A 37 -9.38 9.99 1.62
CA LYS A 37 -9.57 11.23 2.41
C LYS A 37 -10.90 11.93 2.09
N THR A 38 -11.30 11.95 0.83
CA THR A 38 -12.51 12.64 0.38
C THR A 38 -13.78 11.83 0.62
N GLN A 39 -13.73 10.51 0.47
CA GLN A 39 -14.88 9.63 0.57
C GLN A 39 -15.05 9.00 1.96
N GLY A 40 -13.96 8.76 2.67
CA GLY A 40 -13.94 8.13 3.98
C GLY A 40 -13.40 9.05 5.06
N LYS A 41 -13.94 8.97 6.26
CA LYS A 41 -13.48 9.75 7.42
C LYS A 41 -12.19 9.18 8.02
N ILE A 42 -11.13 9.02 7.19
CA ILE A 42 -9.86 8.43 7.63
C ILE A 42 -8.90 9.43 8.29
N ASN A 43 -9.24 10.72 8.33
CA ASN A 43 -8.35 11.77 8.82
C ASN A 43 -7.84 11.52 10.24
N LYS A 44 -8.68 10.93 11.12
CA LYS A 44 -8.24 10.56 12.46
C LYS A 44 -7.05 9.59 12.45
N PHE A 45 -7.07 8.60 11.54
CA PHE A 45 -5.98 7.62 11.43
C PHE A 45 -4.71 8.23 10.86
N LEU A 46 -4.84 9.14 9.88
CA LEU A 46 -3.70 9.84 9.29
C LEU A 46 -2.94 10.72 10.29
N THR A 47 -3.63 11.20 11.32
CA THR A 47 -3.03 12.04 12.37
C THR A 47 -2.54 11.24 13.57
N THR A 48 -3.06 10.05 13.82
CA THR A 48 -2.75 9.26 15.02
C THR A 48 -1.87 8.05 14.74
N ALA A 49 -1.87 7.53 13.51
CA ALA A 49 -1.09 6.36 13.16
C ALA A 49 0.42 6.64 13.15
N SER A 50 1.23 5.69 13.59
CA SER A 50 2.69 5.72 13.49
C SER A 50 3.18 5.62 12.04
N GLY A 51 2.37 5.04 11.17
CA GLY A 51 2.56 4.91 9.72
C GLY A 51 1.39 4.22 9.09
N TYR A 52 1.36 4.17 7.77
CA TYR A 52 0.29 3.48 7.04
C TYR A 52 0.80 2.96 5.69
N ALA A 53 0.31 1.77 5.29
CA ALA A 53 0.58 1.16 4.00
C ALA A 53 -0.63 1.33 3.09
N VAL A 54 -0.41 1.80 1.85
CA VAL A 54 -1.45 2.03 0.85
C VAL A 54 -1.22 1.09 -0.31
N PHE A 55 -2.20 0.25 -0.60
CA PHE A 55 -2.25 -0.67 -1.73
C PHE A 55 -3.26 -0.14 -2.75
N PRO A 56 -2.83 0.50 -3.84
CA PRO A 56 -3.74 1.14 -4.80
C PRO A 56 -4.64 0.14 -5.52
N THR A 57 -4.11 -1.04 -5.77
CA THR A 57 -4.84 -2.09 -6.49
C THR A 57 -4.47 -3.46 -5.95
N ILE A 58 -5.45 -4.13 -5.38
CA ILE A 58 -5.36 -5.54 -5.00
C ILE A 58 -6.30 -6.30 -5.93
N ALA A 59 -5.77 -7.31 -6.60
CA ALA A 59 -6.55 -8.22 -7.42
C ALA A 59 -6.84 -9.50 -6.65
N LYS A 60 -8.10 -9.91 -6.61
CA LYS A 60 -8.58 -11.13 -5.94
C LYS A 60 -9.30 -12.01 -6.94
N GLY A 61 -8.97 -13.31 -6.99
CA GLY A 61 -9.58 -14.26 -7.89
C GLY A 61 -9.27 -15.71 -7.55
N GLY A 62 -9.96 -16.63 -8.21
CA GLY A 62 -9.82 -18.09 -8.08
C GLY A 62 -11.14 -18.81 -8.00
N LEU A 63 -11.18 -20.10 -8.39
CA LEU A 63 -12.41 -20.93 -8.41
C LEU A 63 -12.52 -21.83 -7.17
N ILE A 64 -11.50 -22.58 -6.85
CA ILE A 64 -11.47 -23.51 -5.70
C ILE A 64 -10.40 -23.09 -4.70
N VAL A 65 -9.23 -22.74 -5.21
CA VAL A 65 -8.16 -22.10 -4.47
C VAL A 65 -8.00 -20.72 -5.06
N GLY A 66 -8.29 -19.72 -4.26
CA GLY A 66 -8.20 -18.33 -4.65
C GLY A 66 -7.05 -17.63 -3.94
N GLY A 67 -6.74 -16.46 -4.43
CA GLY A 67 -5.75 -15.59 -3.82
C GLY A 67 -6.05 -14.14 -4.09
N ALA A 68 -5.42 -13.28 -3.32
CA ALA A 68 -5.33 -11.87 -3.59
C ALA A 68 -3.87 -11.44 -3.54
N GLY A 69 -3.54 -10.43 -4.31
CA GLY A 69 -2.19 -9.86 -4.32
C GLY A 69 -2.18 -8.45 -4.85
N GLY A 70 -1.20 -7.70 -4.44
CA GLY A 70 -0.99 -6.33 -4.88
C GLY A 70 0.27 -5.71 -4.29
N ASP A 71 0.69 -4.63 -4.93
CA ASP A 71 1.83 -3.83 -4.51
C ASP A 71 1.34 -2.54 -3.85
N GLY A 72 2.06 -2.09 -2.85
CA GLY A 72 1.73 -0.90 -2.09
C GLY A 72 2.95 -0.10 -1.66
N VAL A 73 2.69 1.01 -1.00
CA VAL A 73 3.70 1.94 -0.50
C VAL A 73 3.48 2.17 0.98
N LEU A 74 4.56 2.07 1.77
CA LEU A 74 4.57 2.45 3.17
C LEU A 74 4.88 3.93 3.32
N PHE A 75 4.06 4.63 4.09
CA PHE A 75 4.24 6.03 4.47
C PHE A 75 4.51 6.15 5.96
N VAL A 76 5.50 6.97 6.31
CA VAL A 76 5.81 7.35 7.69
C VAL A 76 5.95 8.87 7.76
N GLY A 77 5.20 9.50 8.66
CA GLY A 77 5.14 10.96 8.71
C GLY A 77 4.66 11.61 7.39
N GLY A 78 3.81 10.93 6.64
CA GLY A 78 3.29 11.39 5.35
C GLY A 78 4.26 11.26 4.17
N LYS A 79 5.45 10.69 4.37
CA LYS A 79 6.47 10.48 3.33
C LYS A 79 6.57 9.01 2.95
N PRO A 80 6.68 8.67 1.65
CA PRO A 80 6.91 7.30 1.22
C PRO A 80 8.31 6.84 1.63
N VAL A 81 8.42 5.66 2.25
CA VAL A 81 9.69 5.13 2.77
C VAL A 81 10.10 3.79 2.15
N GLY A 82 9.23 3.19 1.37
CA GLY A 82 9.50 1.94 0.66
C GLY A 82 8.23 1.34 0.06
N THR A 83 8.41 0.31 -0.74
CA THR A 83 7.33 -0.48 -1.32
C THR A 83 7.01 -1.70 -0.48
N ALA A 84 5.84 -2.28 -0.66
CA ALA A 84 5.45 -3.53 -0.02
C ALA A 84 4.66 -4.39 -0.99
N ASN A 85 4.89 -5.70 -0.93
CA ASN A 85 4.06 -6.68 -1.63
C ASN A 85 3.10 -7.33 -0.64
N MET A 86 1.87 -7.53 -1.04
CA MET A 86 0.85 -8.23 -0.27
C MET A 86 0.45 -9.51 -1.01
N GLY A 87 0.35 -10.61 -0.26
CA GLY A 87 -0.20 -11.87 -0.74
C GLY A 87 -1.18 -12.46 0.27
N GLN A 88 -2.28 -13.01 -0.24
CA GLN A 88 -3.30 -13.70 0.56
C GLN A 88 -3.71 -14.97 -0.17
N ALA A 89 -3.66 -16.12 0.51
CA ALA A 89 -4.26 -17.36 0.04
C ALA A 89 -5.65 -17.51 0.66
N SER A 90 -6.64 -17.87 -0.15
CA SER A 90 -7.99 -18.16 0.33
C SER A 90 -8.48 -19.49 -0.24
N ILE A 91 -9.22 -20.25 0.57
CA ILE A 91 -9.90 -21.48 0.15
C ILE A 91 -11.39 -21.17 0.09
N GLY A 92 -12.03 -21.41 -1.05
CA GLY A 92 -13.47 -21.21 -1.22
C GLY A 92 -13.85 -20.81 -2.64
N LEU A 93 -15.14 -20.95 -2.94
CA LEU A 93 -15.70 -20.58 -4.23
C LEU A 93 -15.75 -19.04 -4.33
N GLN A 94 -14.89 -18.47 -5.17
CA GLN A 94 -14.96 -17.06 -5.52
C GLN A 94 -15.24 -16.96 -7.02
N LEU A 95 -16.47 -16.68 -7.36
CA LEU A 95 -16.89 -16.45 -8.73
C LEU A 95 -16.52 -15.02 -9.14
N GLY A 96 -15.63 -14.90 -10.12
CA GLY A 96 -15.20 -13.62 -10.68
C GLY A 96 -13.97 -13.00 -10.04
N GLY A 97 -13.29 -12.13 -10.80
CA GLY A 97 -12.19 -11.29 -10.31
C GLY A 97 -12.73 -10.04 -9.64
N GLN A 98 -12.15 -9.66 -8.52
CA GLN A 98 -12.46 -8.41 -7.82
C GLN A 98 -11.19 -7.58 -7.67
N THR A 99 -11.31 -6.27 -7.82
CA THR A 99 -10.24 -5.33 -7.53
C THR A 99 -10.70 -4.32 -6.51
N TYR A 100 -9.83 -4.06 -5.53
CA TYR A 100 -10.08 -3.09 -4.48
C TYR A 100 -8.78 -2.38 -4.09
N SER A 101 -8.91 -1.28 -3.41
CA SER A 101 -7.80 -0.57 -2.77
C SER A 101 -7.88 -0.78 -1.26
N GLU A 102 -6.73 -0.78 -0.60
CA GLU A 102 -6.64 -1.02 0.84
C GLU A 102 -5.65 -0.06 1.50
N ILE A 103 -5.98 0.39 2.71
CA ILE A 103 -5.04 1.10 3.58
C ILE A 103 -5.00 0.40 4.92
N ILE A 104 -3.79 0.12 5.39
CA ILE A 104 -3.51 -0.43 6.71
C ILE A 104 -2.85 0.67 7.54
N PHE A 105 -3.48 1.07 8.64
CA PHE A 105 -2.94 2.03 9.59
C PHE A 105 -2.30 1.28 10.76
N PHE A 106 -1.08 1.65 11.11
CA PHE A 106 -0.34 1.10 12.25
C PHE A 106 -0.46 2.05 13.45
N GLU A 107 -1.10 1.60 14.51
CA GLU A 107 -1.41 2.42 15.69
C GLU A 107 -0.14 2.86 16.42
N ASN A 108 0.83 1.97 16.53
CA ASN A 108 2.01 2.18 17.35
C ASN A 108 3.32 1.80 16.63
N PRO A 109 4.48 2.31 17.12
CA PRO A 109 5.77 2.03 16.51
C PRO A 109 6.15 0.55 16.47
N SER A 110 5.68 -0.26 17.42
CA SER A 110 5.98 -1.71 17.45
C SER A 110 5.36 -2.41 16.23
N THR A 111 4.07 -2.22 15.99
CA THR A 111 3.38 -2.84 14.84
C THR A 111 3.95 -2.35 13.51
N LEU A 112 4.31 -1.06 13.41
CA LEU A 112 5.01 -0.52 12.24
C LEU A 112 6.38 -1.16 12.05
N SER A 113 7.12 -1.42 13.14
CA SER A 113 8.43 -2.09 13.09
C SER A 113 8.28 -3.53 12.62
N ASP A 114 7.28 -4.25 13.11
CA ASP A 114 7.00 -5.63 12.67
C ASP A 114 6.73 -5.69 11.17
N PHE A 115 5.98 -4.72 10.62
CA PHE A 115 5.76 -4.59 9.19
C PHE A 115 7.08 -4.36 8.41
N LYS A 116 7.92 -3.43 8.86
CA LYS A 116 9.21 -3.13 8.23
C LYS A 116 10.19 -4.30 8.27
N ASN A 117 10.08 -5.15 9.27
CA ASN A 117 10.95 -6.32 9.46
C ASN A 117 10.37 -7.61 8.86
N ASN A 118 9.28 -7.52 8.10
CA ASN A 118 8.61 -8.66 7.48
C ASN A 118 8.07 -9.71 8.49
N HIS A 119 7.77 -9.28 9.70
CA HIS A 119 7.18 -10.11 10.76
C HIS A 119 5.68 -9.88 10.93
N PHE A 120 5.09 -9.00 10.11
CA PHE A 120 3.69 -8.63 10.19
C PHE A 120 2.82 -9.47 9.25
N GLN A 121 1.70 -9.92 9.77
CA GLN A 121 0.60 -10.51 8.99
C GLN A 121 -0.72 -10.12 9.64
N LEU A 122 -1.78 -10.06 8.87
CA LEU A 122 -3.12 -9.92 9.43
C LEU A 122 -3.62 -11.26 9.95
N ASP A 123 -4.23 -11.25 11.13
CA ASP A 123 -4.84 -12.45 11.70
C ASP A 123 -5.88 -13.05 10.75
N ALA A 124 -6.11 -14.37 10.87
CA ALA A 124 -7.05 -15.08 10.00
C ALA A 124 -8.50 -14.53 10.08
N GLN A 125 -8.86 -13.89 11.19
CA GLN A 125 -10.17 -13.27 11.41
C GLN A 125 -10.15 -11.75 11.24
N ALA A 126 -9.05 -11.16 10.73
CA ALA A 126 -9.00 -9.73 10.50
C ALA A 126 -10.01 -9.32 9.44
N THR A 127 -10.75 -8.28 9.74
CA THR A 127 -11.74 -7.68 8.86
C THR A 127 -11.38 -6.24 8.55
N ALA A 128 -11.70 -5.80 7.35
CA ALA A 128 -11.56 -4.42 6.95
C ALA A 128 -12.92 -3.74 6.92
N VAL A 129 -12.93 -2.48 7.28
CA VAL A 129 -14.11 -1.64 7.08
C VAL A 129 -14.14 -1.17 5.63
N ALA A 130 -15.17 -1.56 4.89
CA ALA A 130 -15.38 -1.10 3.52
C ALA A 130 -15.87 0.36 3.53
N ILE A 131 -15.17 1.22 2.80
CA ILE A 131 -15.57 2.60 2.58
C ILE A 131 -16.37 2.67 1.28
N SER A 132 -17.59 3.13 1.38
CA SER A 132 -18.44 3.49 0.24
C SER A 132 -18.78 4.96 0.28
N ALA A 133 -19.09 5.56 -0.88
CA ALA A 133 -19.48 6.95 -0.96
C ALA A 133 -20.66 7.25 -0.02
N GLY A 134 -20.45 8.16 0.93
CA GLY A 134 -21.47 8.60 1.91
C GLY A 134 -21.60 7.75 3.19
N ALA A 135 -20.89 6.65 3.34
CA ALA A 135 -20.84 5.89 4.58
C ALA A 135 -19.70 6.37 5.48
N SER A 136 -20.00 6.58 6.78
CA SER A 136 -18.95 6.77 7.77
C SER A 136 -18.33 5.42 8.12
N ALA A 137 -17.03 5.27 7.87
CA ALA A 137 -16.30 4.11 8.34
C ALA A 137 -16.09 4.24 9.86
N ASP A 138 -16.78 3.43 10.64
CA ASP A 138 -16.50 3.26 12.07
C ASP A 138 -15.35 2.28 12.28
N ALA A 139 -14.25 2.51 11.53
CA ALA A 139 -13.04 1.74 11.73
C ALA A 139 -12.40 2.09 13.08
N ASN A 140 -11.94 1.08 13.78
CA ASN A 140 -11.21 1.19 15.02
C ASN A 140 -9.94 0.36 14.95
N TYR A 141 -8.94 0.73 15.74
CA TYR A 141 -7.76 -0.11 15.90
C TYR A 141 -8.13 -1.43 16.60
N THR A 142 -7.70 -2.52 15.99
CA THR A 142 -7.79 -3.85 16.57
C THR A 142 -6.40 -4.47 16.50
N ARG A 143 -5.85 -4.85 17.65
CA ARG A 143 -4.48 -5.41 17.77
C ARG A 143 -3.42 -4.53 17.10
N GLY A 144 -3.54 -3.21 17.26
CA GLY A 144 -2.58 -2.24 16.77
C GLY A 144 -2.70 -1.87 15.29
N VAL A 145 -3.75 -2.33 14.59
CA VAL A 145 -4.02 -1.97 13.18
C VAL A 145 -5.47 -1.60 12.95
N ALA A 146 -5.71 -0.70 12.01
CA ALA A 146 -7.02 -0.47 11.41
C ALA A 146 -6.89 -0.65 9.89
N VAL A 147 -7.80 -1.43 9.30
CA VAL A 147 -7.78 -1.72 7.86
C VAL A 147 -9.05 -1.16 7.24
N VAL A 148 -8.89 -0.41 6.17
CA VAL A 148 -9.98 0.13 5.37
C VAL A 148 -9.80 -0.26 3.91
N THR A 149 -10.91 -0.59 3.25
CA THR A 149 -10.92 -0.99 1.84
C THR A 149 -11.92 -0.19 1.05
N MET A 150 -11.66 -0.02 -0.24
CA MET A 150 -12.56 0.62 -1.18
C MET A 150 -12.56 -0.17 -2.49
N THR A 151 -13.73 -0.57 -2.97
CA THR A 151 -13.84 -1.26 -4.25
C THR A 151 -13.85 -0.28 -5.41
N LYS A 152 -13.25 -0.69 -6.52
CA LYS A 152 -13.29 0.08 -7.78
C LYS A 152 -14.64 -0.04 -8.51
N ALA A 153 -15.47 -1.02 -8.17
CA ALA A 153 -16.74 -1.34 -8.83
C ALA A 153 -17.95 -1.39 -7.87
N GLY A 154 -17.94 -0.62 -6.83
CA GLY A 154 -19.09 -0.22 -5.98
C GLY A 154 -19.89 -1.31 -5.35
N LEU A 155 -19.88 -1.98 -4.47
CA LEU A 155 -20.65 -2.86 -3.57
C LEU A 155 -19.79 -4.03 -3.08
N MET A 156 -18.95 -3.78 -2.10
CA MET A 156 -18.55 -4.86 -1.20
C MET A 156 -19.12 -4.54 0.18
N GLY A 157 -19.77 -5.54 0.75
CA GLY A 157 -19.85 -5.64 2.17
C GLY A 157 -18.45 -5.77 2.78
N GLU A 158 -18.37 -6.23 3.98
CA GLU A 158 -17.13 -6.47 4.71
C GLU A 158 -16.09 -7.24 3.86
N ALA A 159 -14.89 -6.66 3.69
CA ALA A 159 -13.80 -7.34 3.00
C ALA A 159 -13.03 -8.21 4.00
N SER A 160 -12.98 -9.52 3.76
CA SER A 160 -12.09 -10.40 4.51
C SER A 160 -10.65 -10.16 4.08
N VAL A 161 -9.85 -9.62 4.98
CA VAL A 161 -8.41 -9.37 4.83
C VAL A 161 -7.57 -10.34 5.68
N GLY A 162 -8.21 -11.31 6.30
CA GLY A 162 -7.55 -12.27 7.18
C GLY A 162 -6.51 -13.12 6.44
N GLY A 163 -5.36 -13.31 7.08
CA GLY A 163 -4.26 -14.11 6.55
C GLY A 163 -3.41 -13.43 5.48
N GLN A 164 -3.56 -12.12 5.26
CA GLN A 164 -2.66 -11.37 4.39
C GLN A 164 -1.25 -11.34 4.98
N LYS A 165 -0.25 -11.59 4.13
CA LYS A 165 1.18 -11.51 4.43
C LYS A 165 1.79 -10.41 3.61
N PHE A 166 2.80 -9.75 4.19
CA PHE A 166 3.44 -8.59 3.60
C PHE A 166 4.95 -8.77 3.56
N THR A 167 5.56 -8.25 2.50
CA THR A 167 7.01 -8.12 2.39
C THR A 167 7.35 -6.68 2.07
N PHE A 168 8.13 -6.04 2.93
CA PHE A 168 8.53 -4.64 2.80
C PHE A 168 9.93 -4.52 2.18
N HIS A 169 10.07 -3.56 1.29
CA HIS A 169 11.31 -3.21 0.61
C HIS A 169 11.57 -1.71 0.80
N PRO A 170 12.54 -1.32 1.64
CA PRO A 170 12.85 0.11 1.84
C PRO A 170 13.44 0.71 0.56
N PHE A 171 13.13 1.99 0.30
CA PHE A 171 13.79 2.69 -0.79
C PHE A 171 15.28 2.81 -0.50
N THR A 172 16.11 2.32 -1.43
CA THR A 172 17.56 2.48 -1.40
C THR A 172 17.90 3.86 -1.93
N GLY A 173 18.28 4.80 -1.05
CA GLY A 173 18.75 6.12 -1.50
C GLY A 173 18.25 7.33 -0.70
N SER A 174 17.39 7.14 0.31
CA SER A 174 17.12 8.21 1.29
C SER A 174 18.05 8.09 2.50
N ALA A 175 19.37 8.07 2.25
CA ALA A 175 20.32 8.43 3.30
C ALA A 175 20.04 9.90 3.63
N ALA A 176 19.55 10.14 4.83
CA ALA A 176 19.34 11.43 5.43
C ALA A 176 20.50 12.39 5.08
N LYS A 177 20.21 13.43 4.31
CA LYS A 177 21.02 14.65 4.44
C LYS A 177 20.50 15.37 5.67
N HIS A 178 21.34 15.33 6.68
CA HIS A 178 21.26 16.19 7.88
C HIS A 178 21.28 17.65 7.49
#